data_3485d7af2a48715cfe86216afe35b368
#
_entry.id   3485d7af2a48715cfe86216afe35b368
#
_cell.length_a   1.000
_cell.length_b   1.000
_cell.length_c   1.000
_cell.angle_alpha   90.00
_cell.angle_beta   90.00
_cell.angle_gamma   90.00
#
_symmetry.space_group_name_H-M   'P 1'
#
loop_
_entity.id
_entity.type
_entity.pdbx_description
1 polymer ?
#
loop_
_entity_poly.entity_id
_entity_poly.type
_entity_poly.pdbx_seq_one_letter_code
_entity_poly.pdbx_strand_id
1 'polypeptide(L)'
;MKIIRIMVAVVAAAAVLSACGGGGDGSDAGKTLGLTNPEIHFVHALPGGPAVDFLVNGSAPSGQTNISYKGVTNLTNIDTGPTTVAYAATGTKNALASGSFPDVAKGHVYTVLALPGLSAPDIGLIDDPFDKGLLTNDARVRGFDASANAPDLDLYLVQATATSITNVSPTLAGVSFKNAVPASGQDSIYVSGGQYVLIATVAGSKTPIFQSNSFSLANNADWLITSVPIAGVLSQLAPGQIHLLIVQNGNTSTPSVELSNTLTGQ
;
A
#
# COMPACT_ATOMS: atom_id res chain seq x y z
N MET A 1 -18.32 58.99 8.11
CA MET A 1 -16.89 58.64 8.09
C MET A 1 -16.63 57.45 9.02
N LYS A 2 -17.17 56.21 8.70
CA LYS A 2 -17.02 55.01 9.51
C LYS A 2 -17.19 53.70 8.69
N ILE A 3 -16.67 53.58 7.46
CA ILE A 3 -16.79 52.36 6.63
C ILE A 3 -15.44 51.88 6.04
N ILE A 4 -14.28 52.30 6.57
CA ILE A 4 -12.96 51.90 5.99
C ILE A 4 -12.12 51.06 6.96
N ARG A 5 -12.67 50.35 7.92
CA ARG A 5 -11.84 49.54 8.86
C ARG A 5 -12.11 48.03 8.86
N ILE A 6 -12.88 47.48 7.94
CA ILE A 6 -13.20 46.01 7.96
C ILE A 6 -12.56 45.22 6.79
N MET A 7 -11.86 45.86 5.86
CA MET A 7 -11.27 45.19 4.69
C MET A 7 -9.77 44.83 4.79
N VAL A 8 -9.14 45.00 5.93
CA VAL A 8 -7.69 44.70 6.05
C VAL A 8 -7.41 43.37 6.79
N ALA A 9 -8.40 42.75 7.39
CA ALA A 9 -8.21 41.52 8.22
C ALA A 9 -8.31 40.19 7.46
N VAL A 10 -8.75 40.17 6.21
CA VAL A 10 -8.97 38.90 5.46
C VAL A 10 -7.80 38.57 4.51
N VAL A 11 -6.88 39.46 4.24
CA VAL A 11 -5.75 39.22 3.32
C VAL A 11 -4.52 38.66 4.06
N ALA A 12 -4.45 38.70 5.37
CA ALA A 12 -3.30 38.20 6.15
C ALA A 12 -3.30 36.70 6.43
N ALA A 13 -4.40 36.00 6.21
CA ALA A 13 -4.49 34.55 6.46
C ALA A 13 -4.02 33.68 5.30
N ALA A 14 -3.88 34.24 4.09
CA ALA A 14 -3.46 33.48 2.92
C ALA A 14 -1.94 33.43 2.70
N ALA A 15 -1.16 34.22 3.45
CA ALA A 15 0.30 34.31 3.25
C ALA A 15 1.13 33.44 4.21
N VAL A 16 0.51 32.70 5.13
CA VAL A 16 1.24 31.86 6.12
C VAL A 16 1.41 30.42 5.65
N LEU A 17 0.71 30.00 4.58
CA LEU A 17 0.81 28.63 4.04
C LEU A 17 2.01 28.43 3.09
N SER A 18 2.75 29.47 2.72
CA SER A 18 3.89 29.35 1.81
C SER A 18 5.27 29.41 2.49
N ALA A 19 5.35 29.47 3.82
CA ALA A 19 6.60 29.64 4.57
C ALA A 19 7.06 28.38 5.33
N CYS A 20 6.38 27.24 5.18
CA CYS A 20 6.87 25.95 5.73
C CYS A 20 7.57 25.16 4.61
N GLY A 21 8.72 25.69 4.16
CA GLY A 21 9.67 25.00 3.31
C GLY A 21 10.47 23.95 4.11
N GLY A 22 9.84 22.88 4.52
CA GLY A 22 10.47 21.67 5.03
C GLY A 22 9.78 20.49 4.37
N GLY A 23 10.45 19.88 3.42
CA GLY A 23 10.24 18.65 2.66
C GLY A 23 9.09 17.69 2.95
N GLY A 24 7.95 18.14 3.37
CA GLY A 24 6.70 17.39 3.35
C GLY A 24 5.87 17.89 2.18
N ASP A 25 5.55 17.01 1.24
CA ASP A 25 4.71 17.36 0.11
C ASP A 25 3.40 17.97 0.62
N GLY A 26 3.04 19.15 0.07
CA GLY A 26 1.76 19.79 0.37
C GLY A 26 0.54 18.88 0.12
N SER A 27 0.74 17.74 -0.54
CA SER A 27 -0.20 16.65 -0.71
C SER A 27 -0.59 15.97 0.61
N ASP A 28 0.35 15.75 1.53
CA ASP A 28 0.09 15.07 2.81
C ASP A 28 -0.88 15.87 3.70
N ALA A 29 -0.64 17.17 3.84
CA ALA A 29 -1.55 18.03 4.57
C ALA A 29 -2.95 18.07 3.95
N GLY A 30 -3.03 18.06 2.61
CA GLY A 30 -4.30 17.99 1.90
C GLY A 30 -5.04 16.69 2.15
N LYS A 31 -4.34 15.56 2.19
CA LYS A 31 -4.91 14.24 2.52
C LYS A 31 -5.42 14.21 3.95
N THR A 32 -4.57 14.53 4.93
CA THR A 32 -4.93 14.59 6.36
C THR A 32 -6.16 15.45 6.64
N LEU A 33 -6.32 16.55 5.91
CA LEU A 33 -7.48 17.45 6.08
C LEU A 33 -8.69 17.04 5.22
N GLY A 34 -8.62 15.94 4.47
CA GLY A 34 -9.69 15.50 3.58
C GLY A 34 -10.00 16.49 2.45
N LEU A 35 -9.00 17.25 1.99
CA LEU A 35 -9.16 18.26 0.95
C LEU A 35 -8.80 17.73 -0.45
N THR A 36 -7.96 16.69 -0.53
CA THR A 36 -7.59 16.07 -1.82
C THR A 36 -8.66 15.09 -2.28
N ASN A 37 -8.75 14.91 -3.59
CA ASN A 37 -9.56 13.84 -4.15
C ASN A 37 -9.03 12.47 -3.67
N PRO A 38 -9.90 11.47 -3.53
CA PRO A 38 -9.46 10.12 -3.27
C PRO A 38 -8.61 9.59 -4.43
N GLU A 39 -7.62 8.78 -4.09
CA GLU A 39 -6.71 8.19 -5.06
C GLU A 39 -6.82 6.67 -5.02
N ILE A 40 -6.66 6.03 -6.18
CA ILE A 40 -6.66 4.57 -6.31
C ILE A 40 -5.44 4.10 -7.10
N HIS A 41 -4.89 2.97 -6.70
CA HIS A 41 -3.92 2.23 -7.49
C HIS A 41 -4.17 0.72 -7.43
N PHE A 42 -3.47 -0.02 -8.28
CA PHE A 42 -3.69 -1.44 -8.46
C PHE A 42 -2.39 -2.22 -8.38
N VAL A 43 -2.49 -3.42 -7.82
CA VAL A 43 -1.38 -4.37 -7.66
C VAL A 43 -1.76 -5.69 -8.33
N HIS A 44 -0.96 -6.17 -9.25
CA HIS A 44 -1.17 -7.47 -9.85
C HIS A 44 -0.41 -8.56 -9.10
N ALA A 45 -1.09 -9.23 -8.17
CA ALA A 45 -0.53 -10.31 -7.35
C ALA A 45 -1.03 -11.72 -7.74
N LEU A 46 -1.63 -11.89 -8.94
CA LEU A 46 -2.08 -13.16 -9.46
C LEU A 46 -0.96 -13.85 -10.25
N PRO A 47 -0.27 -14.86 -9.71
CA PRO A 47 0.85 -15.52 -10.37
C PRO A 47 0.37 -16.38 -11.54
N GLY A 48 1.13 -16.38 -12.65
CA GLY A 48 0.79 -17.18 -13.85
C GLY A 48 -0.44 -16.69 -14.60
N GLY A 49 -1.09 -15.61 -14.15
CA GLY A 49 -2.19 -14.97 -14.86
C GLY A 49 -1.71 -14.16 -16.07
N PRO A 50 -2.60 -13.83 -17.02
CA PRO A 50 -2.29 -12.90 -18.09
C PRO A 50 -2.05 -11.50 -17.51
N ALA A 51 -1.47 -10.59 -18.31
CA ALA A 51 -1.53 -9.17 -17.99
C ALA A 51 -2.99 -8.72 -17.92
N VAL A 52 -3.28 -7.77 -17.03
CA VAL A 52 -4.65 -7.35 -16.74
C VAL A 52 -4.86 -5.86 -16.97
N ASP A 53 -6.09 -5.51 -17.28
CA ASP A 53 -6.62 -4.15 -17.24
C ASP A 53 -7.44 -4.01 -15.96
N PHE A 54 -7.15 -2.98 -15.18
CA PHE A 54 -7.94 -2.67 -13.99
C PHE A 54 -9.05 -1.69 -14.35
N LEU A 55 -10.24 -1.94 -13.82
CA LEU A 55 -11.46 -1.19 -14.15
C LEU A 55 -12.00 -0.49 -12.90
N VAL A 56 -12.33 0.77 -13.07
CA VAL A 56 -13.09 1.57 -12.09
C VAL A 56 -14.39 1.96 -12.77
N ASN A 57 -15.52 1.61 -12.17
CA ASN A 57 -16.86 1.83 -12.71
C ASN A 57 -17.00 1.36 -14.19
N GLY A 58 -16.40 0.19 -14.47
CA GLY A 58 -16.46 -0.46 -15.79
C GLY A 58 -15.52 0.10 -16.86
N SER A 59 -14.65 1.05 -16.52
CA SER A 59 -13.68 1.65 -17.44
C SER A 59 -12.26 1.60 -16.87
N ALA A 60 -11.26 1.37 -17.72
CA ALA A 60 -9.86 1.43 -17.29
C ALA A 60 -9.38 2.88 -17.29
N PRO A 61 -8.98 3.43 -16.14
CA PRO A 61 -8.33 4.74 -16.10
C PRO A 61 -6.99 4.71 -16.88
N SER A 62 -6.49 5.86 -17.25
CA SER A 62 -5.20 5.99 -17.92
C SER A 62 -4.08 5.37 -17.08
N GLY A 63 -3.21 4.57 -17.70
CA GLY A 63 -2.10 3.89 -17.04
C GLY A 63 -2.47 2.64 -16.24
N GLN A 64 -3.74 2.20 -16.30
CA GLN A 64 -4.25 1.04 -15.55
C GLN A 64 -4.47 -0.20 -16.44
N THR A 65 -3.83 -0.24 -17.61
CA THR A 65 -3.96 -1.33 -18.60
C THR A 65 -2.65 -2.07 -18.80
N ASN A 66 -2.76 -3.33 -19.22
CA ASN A 66 -1.63 -4.20 -19.53
C ASN A 66 -0.64 -4.37 -18.37
N ILE A 67 -1.16 -4.50 -17.16
CA ILE A 67 -0.36 -4.65 -15.95
C ILE A 67 0.04 -6.11 -15.79
N SER A 68 1.33 -6.37 -15.81
CA SER A 68 1.90 -7.70 -15.65
C SER A 68 1.99 -8.09 -14.16
N TYR A 69 2.16 -9.38 -13.88
CA TYR A 69 2.37 -9.90 -12.54
C TYR A 69 3.47 -9.13 -11.79
N LYS A 70 3.23 -8.80 -10.51
CA LYS A 70 4.01 -7.90 -9.65
C LYS A 70 4.01 -6.42 -10.10
N GLY A 71 3.30 -6.11 -11.18
CA GLY A 71 3.12 -4.72 -11.61
C GLY A 71 2.23 -3.95 -10.63
N VAL A 72 2.61 -2.71 -10.39
CA VAL A 72 1.88 -1.73 -9.58
C VAL A 72 1.66 -0.49 -10.43
N THR A 73 0.45 0.04 -10.39
CA THR A 73 0.12 1.25 -11.14
C THR A 73 0.38 2.50 -10.30
N ASN A 74 0.52 3.64 -10.95
CA ASN A 74 0.55 4.92 -10.24
C ASN A 74 -0.83 5.24 -9.67
N LEU A 75 -0.84 6.07 -8.61
CA LEU A 75 -2.07 6.63 -8.05
C LEU A 75 -2.83 7.43 -9.10
N THR A 76 -4.13 7.25 -9.14
CA THR A 76 -5.06 7.95 -10.04
C THR A 76 -6.23 8.49 -9.22
N ASN A 77 -6.60 9.74 -9.44
CA ASN A 77 -7.77 10.33 -8.78
C ASN A 77 -9.05 9.64 -9.24
N ILE A 78 -9.95 9.43 -8.29
CA ILE A 78 -11.31 8.94 -8.54
C ILE A 78 -12.34 9.85 -7.88
N ASP A 79 -13.61 9.69 -8.24
CA ASP A 79 -14.70 10.42 -7.62
C ASP A 79 -15.07 9.84 -6.25
N THR A 80 -15.61 10.68 -5.37
CA THR A 80 -16.19 10.26 -4.08
C THR A 80 -17.49 9.49 -4.27
N GLY A 81 -17.82 8.64 -3.29
CA GLY A 81 -19.07 7.86 -3.27
C GLY A 81 -18.88 6.40 -3.70
N PRO A 82 -19.97 5.67 -3.97
CA PRO A 82 -19.91 4.25 -4.30
C PRO A 82 -19.07 3.98 -5.57
N THR A 83 -18.09 3.10 -5.47
CA THR A 83 -17.18 2.81 -6.58
C THR A 83 -17.04 1.31 -6.77
N THR A 84 -17.30 0.82 -7.97
CA THR A 84 -17.02 -0.57 -8.34
C THR A 84 -15.62 -0.68 -8.94
N VAL A 85 -14.93 -1.76 -8.61
CA VAL A 85 -13.61 -2.08 -9.13
C VAL A 85 -13.57 -3.51 -9.63
N ALA A 86 -12.81 -3.75 -10.69
CA ALA A 86 -12.63 -5.07 -11.26
C ALA A 86 -11.27 -5.16 -11.94
N TYR A 87 -10.88 -6.36 -12.33
CA TYR A 87 -9.82 -6.54 -13.31
C TYR A 87 -10.22 -7.60 -14.34
N ALA A 88 -9.73 -7.44 -15.55
CA ALA A 88 -10.01 -8.30 -16.69
C ALA A 88 -8.68 -8.63 -17.41
N ALA A 89 -8.64 -9.72 -18.18
CA ALA A 89 -7.52 -9.95 -19.07
C ALA A 89 -7.39 -8.79 -20.07
N THR A 90 -6.14 -8.35 -20.31
CA THR A 90 -5.87 -7.19 -21.17
C THR A 90 -6.59 -7.26 -22.51
N GLY A 91 -7.24 -6.15 -22.87
CA GLY A 91 -8.02 -6.01 -24.09
C GLY A 91 -9.43 -6.60 -24.00
N THR A 92 -9.83 -7.13 -22.84
CA THR A 92 -11.20 -7.62 -22.60
C THR A 92 -11.92 -6.75 -21.57
N LYS A 93 -13.25 -6.90 -21.48
CA LYS A 93 -14.06 -6.28 -20.43
C LYS A 93 -14.71 -7.31 -19.51
N ASN A 94 -14.43 -8.59 -19.74
CA ASN A 94 -14.95 -9.67 -18.90
C ASN A 94 -14.15 -9.73 -17.61
N ALA A 95 -14.74 -9.27 -16.52
CA ALA A 95 -14.09 -9.25 -15.22
C ALA A 95 -13.71 -10.67 -14.78
N LEU A 96 -12.45 -10.85 -14.38
CA LEU A 96 -11.94 -12.06 -13.72
C LEU A 96 -12.34 -12.07 -12.25
N ALA A 97 -12.33 -10.90 -11.61
CA ALA A 97 -12.90 -10.69 -10.28
C ALA A 97 -13.32 -9.22 -10.14
N SER A 98 -14.24 -8.95 -9.22
CA SER A 98 -14.76 -7.62 -8.95
C SER A 98 -15.09 -7.43 -7.47
N GLY A 99 -15.13 -6.16 -7.06
CA GLY A 99 -15.49 -5.74 -5.72
C GLY A 99 -16.00 -4.31 -5.73
N SER A 100 -16.29 -3.75 -4.55
CA SER A 100 -16.74 -2.37 -4.45
C SER A 100 -16.28 -1.73 -3.14
N PHE A 101 -16.05 -0.44 -3.20
CA PHE A 101 -15.97 0.45 -2.05
C PHE A 101 -17.35 1.12 -1.92
N PRO A 102 -18.07 0.95 -0.79
CA PRO A 102 -19.43 1.49 -0.64
C PRO A 102 -19.44 3.02 -0.58
N ASP A 103 -18.35 3.61 -0.08
CA ASP A 103 -18.19 5.05 0.04
C ASP A 103 -16.71 5.44 -0.08
N VAL A 104 -16.35 6.01 -1.21
CA VAL A 104 -15.01 6.52 -1.46
C VAL A 104 -14.92 7.95 -0.95
N ALA A 105 -14.03 8.19 0.02
CA ALA A 105 -13.91 9.44 0.75
C ALA A 105 -12.67 10.25 0.33
N LYS A 106 -12.74 11.57 0.45
CA LYS A 106 -11.61 12.47 0.24
C LYS A 106 -10.47 12.19 1.22
N GLY A 107 -9.25 12.37 0.75
CA GLY A 107 -8.04 12.14 1.54
C GLY A 107 -7.60 10.68 1.64
N HIS A 108 -8.44 9.73 1.25
CA HIS A 108 -8.14 8.30 1.31
C HIS A 108 -7.35 7.82 0.09
N VAL A 109 -6.55 6.77 0.32
CA VAL A 109 -5.88 6.00 -0.73
C VAL A 109 -6.49 4.61 -0.77
N TYR A 110 -6.91 4.20 -1.96
CA TYR A 110 -7.53 2.90 -2.19
C TYR A 110 -6.55 1.99 -2.94
N THR A 111 -6.37 0.76 -2.44
CA THR A 111 -5.58 -0.25 -3.12
C THR A 111 -6.46 -1.41 -3.55
N VAL A 112 -6.34 -1.81 -4.80
CA VAL A 112 -7.01 -2.99 -5.36
C VAL A 112 -5.94 -3.99 -5.79
N LEU A 113 -6.07 -5.24 -5.31
CA LEU A 113 -5.13 -6.30 -5.63
C LEU A 113 -5.84 -7.40 -6.44
N ALA A 114 -5.28 -7.75 -7.59
CA ALA A 114 -5.64 -8.98 -8.30
C ALA A 114 -4.96 -10.17 -7.60
N LEU A 115 -5.74 -11.10 -7.08
CA LEU A 115 -5.28 -12.16 -6.20
C LEU A 115 -5.54 -13.56 -6.78
N PRO A 116 -4.72 -14.56 -6.44
CA PRO A 116 -5.11 -15.95 -6.59
C PRO A 116 -6.21 -16.27 -5.57
N GLY A 117 -7.32 -16.84 -6.00
CA GLY A 117 -8.29 -17.44 -5.09
C GLY A 117 -8.08 -18.93 -4.97
N LEU A 118 -8.85 -19.59 -4.10
CA LEU A 118 -8.76 -21.04 -3.90
C LEU A 118 -9.21 -21.85 -5.13
N SER A 119 -10.13 -21.32 -5.93
CA SER A 119 -10.68 -21.99 -7.12
C SER A 119 -10.81 -21.10 -8.35
N ALA A 120 -10.77 -19.78 -8.18
CA ALA A 120 -10.89 -18.78 -9.24
C ALA A 120 -10.11 -17.53 -8.83
N PRO A 121 -9.76 -16.65 -9.78
CA PRO A 121 -9.20 -15.33 -9.46
C PRO A 121 -10.06 -14.56 -8.45
N ASP A 122 -9.42 -13.81 -7.56
CA ASP A 122 -10.06 -13.09 -6.47
C ASP A 122 -9.55 -11.64 -6.40
N ILE A 123 -10.14 -10.82 -5.56
CA ILE A 123 -9.80 -9.41 -5.43
C ILE A 123 -9.59 -9.01 -3.97
N GLY A 124 -8.53 -8.27 -3.71
CA GLY A 124 -8.26 -7.64 -2.42
C GLY A 124 -8.59 -6.16 -2.49
N LEU A 125 -9.19 -5.62 -1.44
CA LEU A 125 -9.60 -4.22 -1.34
C LEU A 125 -9.09 -3.63 -0.05
N ILE A 126 -8.37 -2.51 -0.13
CA ILE A 126 -7.89 -1.76 1.02
C ILE A 126 -8.35 -0.31 0.87
N ASP A 127 -9.06 0.17 1.87
CA ASP A 127 -9.30 1.59 2.12
C ASP A 127 -8.27 2.04 3.17
N ASP A 128 -7.43 2.99 2.82
CA ASP A 128 -6.41 3.54 3.71
C ASP A 128 -6.68 5.02 3.95
N PRO A 129 -7.40 5.37 5.04
CA PRO A 129 -7.57 6.75 5.44
C PRO A 129 -6.20 7.35 5.77
N PHE A 130 -6.00 8.60 5.40
CA PHE A 130 -4.74 9.30 5.63
C PHE A 130 -4.90 10.24 6.83
N ASP A 131 -4.62 9.74 8.02
CA ASP A 131 -4.77 10.50 9.28
C ASP A 131 -3.42 10.85 9.92
N LYS A 132 -2.43 11.11 9.09
CA LYS A 132 -1.08 11.48 9.51
C LYS A 132 -1.07 12.86 10.17
N GLY A 133 -0.48 12.97 11.36
CA GLY A 133 -0.31 14.27 12.02
C GLY A 133 0.51 15.24 11.16
N LEU A 134 0.05 16.48 11.04
CA LEU A 134 0.63 17.51 10.14
C LEU A 134 2.11 17.85 10.43
N LEU A 135 2.59 17.53 11.63
CA LEU A 135 3.96 17.85 12.07
C LEU A 135 4.87 16.62 12.17
N THR A 136 4.38 15.43 11.85
CA THR A 136 5.20 14.22 11.86
C THR A 136 5.85 13.98 10.50
N ASN A 137 7.09 13.48 10.53
CA ASN A 137 7.83 13.02 9.35
C ASN A 137 7.89 11.50 9.28
N ASP A 138 7.17 10.78 10.15
CA ASP A 138 7.19 9.33 10.13
C ASP A 138 6.64 8.77 8.82
N ALA A 139 7.19 7.65 8.41
CA ALA A 139 6.65 6.86 7.32
C ALA A 139 5.38 6.13 7.76
N ARG A 140 4.47 5.90 6.85
CA ARG A 140 3.27 5.09 7.03
C ARG A 140 3.51 3.70 6.46
N VAL A 141 3.11 2.66 7.19
CA VAL A 141 3.31 1.26 6.77
C VAL A 141 2.08 0.44 7.05
N ARG A 142 1.72 -0.39 6.07
CA ARG A 142 0.64 -1.37 6.14
C ARG A 142 1.12 -2.69 5.59
N GLY A 143 0.63 -3.81 6.14
CA GLY A 143 0.89 -5.16 5.63
C GLY A 143 -0.33 -5.72 4.92
N PHE A 144 -0.10 -6.61 3.96
CA PHE A 144 -1.14 -7.40 3.29
C PHE A 144 -0.56 -8.74 2.86
N ASP A 145 -1.34 -9.80 2.93
CA ASP A 145 -0.93 -11.09 2.39
C ASP A 145 -1.74 -11.41 1.12
N ALA A 146 -1.05 -11.42 -0.03
CA ALA A 146 -1.62 -11.80 -1.31
C ALA A 146 -1.35 -13.27 -1.68
N SER A 147 -0.74 -14.07 -0.79
CA SER A 147 -0.35 -15.46 -1.02
C SER A 147 -1.33 -16.43 -0.39
N ALA A 148 -2.32 -16.90 -1.14
CA ALA A 148 -3.39 -17.78 -0.64
C ALA A 148 -2.92 -19.07 0.08
N ASN A 149 -1.67 -19.44 -0.08
CA ASN A 149 -1.06 -20.64 0.49
C ASN A 149 0.10 -20.32 1.46
N ALA A 150 0.34 -19.04 1.77
CA ALA A 150 1.21 -18.67 2.86
C ALA A 150 0.49 -18.82 4.22
N PRO A 151 1.23 -19.14 5.29
CA PRO A 151 0.68 -19.02 6.64
C PRO A 151 0.50 -17.55 6.98
N ASP A 152 -0.28 -17.23 8.02
CA ASP A 152 -0.31 -15.88 8.57
C ASP A 152 1.12 -15.44 8.97
N LEU A 153 1.46 -14.19 8.68
CA LEU A 153 2.80 -13.66 8.81
C LEU A 153 2.90 -12.60 9.92
N ASP A 154 4.00 -12.64 10.67
CA ASP A 154 4.46 -11.51 11.46
C ASP A 154 5.59 -10.81 10.70
N LEU A 155 5.42 -9.51 10.42
CA LEU A 155 6.41 -8.69 9.72
C LEU A 155 7.12 -7.76 10.71
N TYR A 156 8.44 -7.76 10.65
CA TYR A 156 9.32 -6.97 11.51
C TYR A 156 10.13 -6.00 10.67
N LEU A 157 9.93 -4.71 10.86
CA LEU A 157 10.85 -3.69 10.41
C LEU A 157 11.84 -3.41 11.55
N VAL A 158 13.03 -3.98 11.47
CA VAL A 158 14.07 -3.79 12.47
C VAL A 158 15.19 -2.91 11.94
N GLN A 159 15.81 -2.13 12.82
CA GLN A 159 16.97 -1.34 12.44
C GLN A 159 18.05 -2.26 11.84
N ALA A 160 18.74 -1.81 10.79
CA ALA A 160 19.73 -2.63 10.07
C ALA A 160 20.89 -3.13 10.96
N THR A 161 21.07 -2.53 12.14
CA THR A 161 22.05 -2.94 13.16
C THR A 161 21.51 -4.02 14.12
N ALA A 162 20.23 -4.36 14.06
CA ALA A 162 19.64 -5.37 14.93
C ALA A 162 20.16 -6.77 14.58
N THR A 163 20.55 -7.54 15.58
CA THR A 163 21.11 -8.89 15.41
C THR A 163 20.10 -10.00 15.71
N SER A 164 18.94 -9.68 16.27
CA SER A 164 17.92 -10.65 16.66
C SER A 164 16.55 -9.99 16.80
N ILE A 165 15.49 -10.78 16.55
CA ILE A 165 14.09 -10.40 16.78
C ILE A 165 13.47 -11.11 17.99
N THR A 166 14.24 -11.85 18.78
CA THR A 166 13.73 -12.70 19.89
C THR A 166 12.85 -11.93 20.87
N ASN A 167 13.26 -10.70 21.22
CA ASN A 167 12.54 -9.83 22.16
C ASN A 167 11.88 -8.63 21.47
N VAL A 168 11.71 -8.67 20.15
CA VAL A 168 11.09 -7.60 19.37
C VAL A 168 9.65 -8.00 19.07
N SER A 169 8.69 -7.10 19.29
CA SER A 169 7.33 -7.28 18.81
C SER A 169 7.27 -7.08 17.29
N PRO A 170 6.42 -7.83 16.56
CA PRO A 170 6.24 -7.57 15.14
C PRO A 170 5.72 -6.14 14.91
N THR A 171 6.19 -5.53 13.87
CA THR A 171 5.68 -4.23 13.39
C THR A 171 4.25 -4.37 12.87
N LEU A 172 3.99 -5.48 12.16
CA LEU A 172 2.68 -5.84 11.63
C LEU A 172 2.45 -7.31 12.01
N ALA A 173 1.53 -7.56 12.92
CA ALA A 173 1.29 -8.88 13.49
C ALA A 173 0.11 -9.60 12.81
N GLY A 174 0.26 -10.88 12.48
CA GLY A 174 -0.83 -11.73 12.00
C GLY A 174 -1.38 -11.28 10.63
N VAL A 175 -0.51 -10.85 9.71
CA VAL A 175 -0.91 -10.50 8.34
C VAL A 175 -1.35 -11.77 7.64
N SER A 176 -2.64 -11.91 7.38
CA SER A 176 -3.26 -13.11 6.81
C SER A 176 -3.79 -12.87 5.39
N PHE A 177 -4.03 -13.94 4.66
CA PHE A 177 -4.49 -13.86 3.27
C PHE A 177 -5.74 -12.98 3.13
N LYS A 178 -5.70 -12.02 2.20
CA LYS A 178 -6.75 -11.02 1.91
C LYS A 178 -7.02 -10.03 3.04
N ASN A 179 -6.27 -10.03 4.12
CA ASN A 179 -6.45 -9.07 5.20
C ASN A 179 -5.28 -8.10 5.28
N ALA A 180 -5.60 -6.84 5.41
CA ALA A 180 -4.63 -5.79 5.68
C ALA A 180 -4.39 -5.65 7.19
N VAL A 181 -3.17 -5.28 7.56
CA VAL A 181 -2.81 -4.91 8.93
C VAL A 181 -2.06 -3.57 8.90
N PRO A 182 -2.58 -2.51 9.50
CA PRO A 182 -3.92 -2.37 10.09
C PRO A 182 -5.05 -2.71 9.11
N ALA A 183 -6.23 -3.04 9.63
CA ALA A 183 -7.38 -3.42 8.82
C ALA A 183 -7.79 -2.30 7.83
N SER A 184 -8.41 -2.69 6.73
CA SER A 184 -9.03 -1.74 5.79
C SER A 184 -10.00 -0.80 6.53
N GLY A 185 -9.94 0.50 6.24
CA GLY A 185 -10.70 1.55 6.95
C GLY A 185 -10.04 2.06 8.23
N GLN A 186 -8.89 1.51 8.63
CA GLN A 186 -8.05 2.05 9.71
C GLN A 186 -6.81 2.72 9.10
N ASP A 187 -6.27 3.72 9.79
CA ASP A 187 -5.02 4.36 9.36
C ASP A 187 -3.83 3.39 9.43
N SER A 188 -2.82 3.63 8.61
CA SER A 188 -1.56 2.89 8.62
C SER A 188 -0.77 3.15 9.90
N ILE A 189 0.14 2.25 10.28
CA ILE A 189 1.05 2.51 11.40
C ILE A 189 2.16 3.47 11.01
N TYR A 190 2.73 4.15 12.00
CA TYR A 190 3.81 5.11 11.81
C TYR A 190 5.14 4.52 12.25
N VAL A 191 6.16 4.66 11.40
CA VAL A 191 7.53 4.20 11.63
C VAL A 191 8.49 5.32 11.28
N SER A 192 9.42 5.65 12.15
CA SER A 192 10.42 6.68 11.87
C SER A 192 11.30 6.26 10.68
N GLY A 193 11.69 7.21 9.84
CA GLY A 193 12.61 6.95 8.74
C GLY A 193 13.95 6.42 9.24
N GLY A 194 14.63 5.60 8.41
CA GLY A 194 15.91 4.99 8.80
C GLY A 194 16.35 3.85 7.89
N GLN A 195 17.42 3.17 8.31
CA GLN A 195 17.91 1.96 7.66
C GLN A 195 17.30 0.73 8.33
N TYR A 196 16.58 -0.08 7.57
CA TYR A 196 15.84 -1.22 8.07
C TYR A 196 16.19 -2.52 7.34
N VAL A 197 15.95 -3.63 8.02
CA VAL A 197 15.81 -4.97 7.45
C VAL A 197 14.38 -5.41 7.69
N LEU A 198 13.72 -5.95 6.67
CA LEU A 198 12.41 -6.58 6.78
C LEU A 198 12.60 -8.07 7.03
N ILE A 199 12.05 -8.55 8.14
CA ILE A 199 12.02 -9.97 8.48
C ILE A 199 10.57 -10.42 8.52
N ALA A 200 10.25 -11.56 7.89
CA ALA A 200 8.98 -12.23 8.05
C ALA A 200 9.15 -13.56 8.77
N THR A 201 8.20 -13.87 9.65
CA THR A 201 8.07 -15.17 10.32
C THR A 201 6.64 -15.69 10.15
N VAL A 202 6.42 -16.96 10.41
CA VAL A 202 5.06 -17.44 10.67
C VAL A 202 4.54 -16.74 11.93
N ALA A 203 3.29 -16.32 11.94
CA ALA A 203 2.68 -15.60 13.06
C ALA A 203 2.87 -16.38 14.39
N GLY A 204 3.33 -15.66 15.41
CA GLY A 204 3.67 -16.22 16.72
C GLY A 204 5.03 -16.91 16.78
N SER A 205 5.75 -17.08 15.68
CA SER A 205 7.11 -17.64 15.64
C SER A 205 8.17 -16.54 15.69
N LYS A 206 9.39 -16.91 16.09
CA LYS A 206 10.59 -16.04 15.98
C LYS A 206 11.62 -16.57 14.98
N THR A 207 11.27 -17.65 14.26
CA THR A 207 12.14 -18.21 13.22
C THR A 207 11.87 -17.49 11.91
N PRO A 208 12.86 -16.77 11.35
CA PRO A 208 12.70 -16.08 10.07
C PRO A 208 12.44 -17.09 8.94
N ILE A 209 11.47 -16.78 8.09
CA ILE A 209 11.23 -17.45 6.80
C ILE A 209 11.59 -16.55 5.62
N PHE A 210 11.78 -15.26 5.89
CA PHE A 210 12.27 -14.26 4.95
C PHE A 210 13.09 -13.21 5.70
N GLN A 211 14.18 -12.77 5.08
CA GLN A 211 14.96 -11.64 5.55
C GLN A 211 15.50 -10.86 4.34
N SER A 212 15.26 -9.57 4.28
CA SER A 212 15.78 -8.72 3.22
C SER A 212 17.23 -8.30 3.46
N ASN A 213 17.87 -7.76 2.41
CA ASN A 213 19.00 -6.85 2.60
C ASN A 213 18.50 -5.58 3.33
N SER A 214 19.45 -4.78 3.84
CA SER A 214 19.10 -3.48 4.40
C SER A 214 18.61 -2.54 3.29
N PHE A 215 17.62 -1.72 3.62
CA PHE A 215 17.05 -0.70 2.74
C PHE A 215 16.74 0.57 3.54
N SER A 216 16.58 1.68 2.83
CA SER A 216 16.19 2.95 3.45
C SER A 216 14.68 3.11 3.40
N LEU A 217 14.06 3.29 4.56
CA LEU A 217 12.70 3.80 4.70
C LEU A 217 12.81 5.33 4.83
N ALA A 218 12.38 6.05 3.81
CA ALA A 218 12.44 7.51 3.83
C ALA A 218 11.42 8.09 4.83
N ASN A 219 11.72 9.25 5.37
CA ASN A 219 10.71 10.06 6.05
C ASN A 219 9.55 10.35 5.08
N ASN A 220 8.33 10.37 5.59
CA ASN A 220 7.10 10.57 4.82
C ASN A 220 6.82 9.49 3.76
N ALA A 221 7.54 8.38 3.74
CA ALA A 221 7.19 7.24 2.89
C ALA A 221 5.79 6.72 3.25
N ASP A 222 5.07 6.21 2.26
CA ASP A 222 3.78 5.55 2.45
C ASP A 222 3.83 4.20 1.72
N TRP A 223 3.91 3.12 2.49
CA TRP A 223 4.22 1.80 1.98
C TRP A 223 3.18 0.75 2.33
N LEU A 224 2.74 0.00 1.32
CA LEU A 224 2.10 -1.29 1.52
C LEU A 224 3.15 -2.39 1.31
N ILE A 225 3.39 -3.18 2.35
CA ILE A 225 4.25 -4.37 2.30
C ILE A 225 3.34 -5.57 2.05
N THR A 226 3.44 -6.17 0.87
CA THR A 226 2.59 -7.32 0.53
C THR A 226 3.44 -8.55 0.22
N SER A 227 3.01 -9.70 0.74
CA SER A 227 3.50 -10.97 0.24
C SER A 227 2.89 -11.22 -1.14
N VAL A 228 3.66 -11.81 -2.04
CA VAL A 228 3.18 -12.28 -3.33
C VAL A 228 3.70 -13.70 -3.58
N PRO A 229 2.89 -14.61 -4.15
CA PRO A 229 3.34 -15.98 -4.41
C PRO A 229 4.36 -16.02 -5.55
N ILE A 230 5.16 -17.09 -5.62
CA ILE A 230 6.09 -17.31 -6.73
C ILE A 230 5.30 -17.67 -7.98
N ALA A 231 5.62 -17.06 -9.13
CA ALA A 231 4.98 -17.36 -10.39
C ALA A 231 5.19 -18.83 -10.79
N GLY A 232 4.15 -19.47 -11.33
CA GLY A 232 4.20 -20.84 -11.86
C GLY A 232 3.94 -21.93 -10.81
N VAL A 233 3.77 -21.62 -9.54
CA VAL A 233 3.44 -22.58 -8.49
C VAL A 233 1.99 -22.38 -8.08
N LEU A 234 1.07 -23.10 -8.71
CA LEU A 234 -0.37 -23.03 -8.43
C LEU A 234 -0.81 -23.97 -7.27
N SER A 235 0.06 -24.86 -6.81
CA SER A 235 -0.28 -25.82 -5.79
C SER A 235 0.79 -25.93 -4.72
N GLN A 236 0.39 -25.72 -3.47
CA GLN A 236 1.16 -25.99 -2.25
C GLN A 236 2.58 -25.39 -2.27
N LEU A 237 2.66 -24.11 -2.08
CA LEU A 237 3.93 -23.50 -1.71
C LEU A 237 4.36 -24.06 -0.37
N ALA A 238 5.60 -24.57 -0.30
CA ALA A 238 6.20 -24.79 1.00
C ALA A 238 6.17 -23.45 1.78
N PRO A 239 5.86 -23.49 3.09
CA PRO A 239 5.98 -22.31 3.92
C PRO A 239 7.34 -21.65 3.66
N GLY A 240 7.35 -20.37 3.31
CA GLY A 240 8.58 -19.63 2.99
C GLY A 240 8.86 -19.34 1.52
N GLN A 241 8.09 -19.88 0.59
CA GLN A 241 8.21 -19.52 -0.84
C GLN A 241 7.32 -18.31 -1.19
N ILE A 242 7.47 -17.23 -0.43
CA ILE A 242 6.84 -15.96 -0.69
C ILE A 242 7.89 -14.92 -1.08
N HIS A 243 7.49 -14.00 -1.94
CA HIS A 243 8.24 -12.79 -2.18
C HIS A 243 7.56 -11.64 -1.44
N LEU A 244 8.33 -10.68 -0.97
CA LEU A 244 7.81 -9.47 -0.37
C LEU A 244 8.00 -8.32 -1.34
N LEU A 245 6.90 -7.68 -1.68
CA LEU A 245 6.81 -6.52 -2.55
C LEU A 245 6.48 -5.30 -1.68
N ILE A 246 7.28 -4.26 -1.78
CA ILE A 246 6.96 -2.95 -1.23
C ILE A 246 6.25 -2.16 -2.34
N VAL A 247 5.01 -1.76 -2.10
CA VAL A 247 4.28 -0.81 -2.92
C VAL A 247 4.51 0.57 -2.31
N GLN A 248 5.01 1.50 -3.12
CA GLN A 248 5.39 2.85 -2.69
C GLN A 248 4.36 3.86 -3.18
N ASN A 249 3.42 4.25 -2.33
CA ASN A 249 2.41 5.23 -2.66
C ASN A 249 3.06 6.58 -2.97
N GLY A 250 2.64 7.20 -4.08
CA GLY A 250 3.17 8.49 -4.52
C GLY A 250 4.54 8.46 -5.21
N ASN A 251 5.24 7.32 -5.24
CA ASN A 251 6.49 7.19 -6.00
C ASN A 251 6.20 6.77 -7.45
N THR A 252 6.07 7.74 -8.34
CA THR A 252 5.74 7.50 -9.75
C THR A 252 6.90 6.88 -10.57
N SER A 253 8.13 7.03 -10.10
CA SER A 253 9.31 6.50 -10.79
C SER A 253 9.57 5.03 -10.46
N THR A 254 9.27 4.65 -9.21
CA THR A 254 9.46 3.29 -8.70
C THR A 254 8.26 2.92 -7.83
N PRO A 255 7.10 2.62 -8.43
CA PRO A 255 5.88 2.37 -7.67
C PRO A 255 5.94 1.10 -6.83
N SER A 256 6.89 0.21 -7.12
CA SER A 256 7.13 -0.98 -6.30
C SER A 256 8.59 -1.44 -6.33
N VAL A 257 8.99 -2.11 -5.25
CA VAL A 257 10.30 -2.77 -5.11
C VAL A 257 10.08 -4.17 -4.54
N GLU A 258 10.54 -5.18 -5.26
CA GLU A 258 10.61 -6.53 -4.72
C GLU A 258 11.87 -6.69 -3.87
N LEU A 259 11.71 -7.22 -2.67
CA LEU A 259 12.82 -7.48 -1.76
C LEU A 259 13.41 -8.88 -2.01
N SER A 260 14.73 -8.97 -2.06
CA SER A 260 15.42 -10.26 -2.16
C SER A 260 15.52 -10.93 -0.79
N ASN A 261 15.23 -12.23 -0.73
CA ASN A 261 15.45 -13.03 0.46
C ASN A 261 16.95 -13.37 0.60
N THR A 262 17.52 -13.08 1.75
CA THR A 262 18.95 -13.34 2.05
C THR A 262 19.17 -14.63 2.83
N LEU A 263 18.10 -15.31 3.27
CA LEU A 263 18.23 -16.60 3.94
C LEU A 263 18.69 -17.66 2.94
N THR A 264 19.81 -18.32 3.24
CA THR A 264 20.33 -19.41 2.43
C THR A 264 19.46 -20.67 2.59
N GLY A 265 19.05 -21.29 1.48
CA GLY A 265 18.31 -22.55 1.48
C GLY A 265 16.79 -22.41 1.49
N GLN A 266 16.24 -21.24 1.19
CA GLN A 266 14.78 -21.00 1.01
C GLN A 266 14.44 -20.86 -0.47
#